data_866391e030e2d7b2f8c1c480da68e17f
#
_entry.id   866391e030e2d7b2f8c1c480da68e17f
#
_cell.length_a   1.000
_cell.length_b   1.000
_cell.length_c   1.000
_cell.angle_alpha   90.00
_cell.angle_beta   90.00
_cell.angle_gamma   90.00
#
_symmetry.space_group_name_H-M   'P 1'
#
loop_
_entity.id
_entity.type
_entity.pdbx_description
1 polymer ?
#
loop_
_entity_poly.entity_id
_entity_poly.type
_entity_poly.pdbx_seq_one_letter_code
_entity_poly.pdbx_strand_id
1 'polypeptide(L)'
;KFESLGDDTESIRAFGLDVVTDVVIDYARALTRRGVSIIVNCHDYGNRSIMSEKLWMGLQGDHLRRMNAAIKEAGATLVLHNCDANPYIDAAFDDIGYLDVYQCAALPASCETWADYKQKYGSRAVLFGEWWPPDLAAVGYDEVLARSRKMIEDLAGGGGFILGPTCEYPSHGPIINAKALVDASRMYGTYPR
;
A
#
# COMPACT_ATOMS: atom_id res chain seq x y z
N LYS A 1 4.41 -33.35 -5.18
CA LYS A 1 3.68 -33.25 -6.48
C LYS A 1 4.07 -32.01 -7.31
N PHE A 2 4.83 -31.09 -6.76
CA PHE A 2 5.42 -29.95 -7.50
C PHE A 2 6.85 -30.22 -7.98
N GLU A 3 7.49 -31.27 -7.50
CA GLU A 3 8.85 -31.68 -7.91
C GLU A 3 8.94 -32.20 -9.36
N SER A 4 7.81 -32.56 -9.98
CA SER A 4 7.75 -32.98 -11.38
C SER A 4 7.65 -31.82 -12.39
N LEU A 5 7.66 -30.57 -11.92
CA LEU A 5 7.65 -29.38 -12.76
C LEU A 5 9.05 -28.75 -12.89
N GLY A 6 10.09 -29.46 -12.44
CA GLY A 6 11.43 -28.93 -12.27
C GLY A 6 12.07 -28.30 -13.52
N ASP A 7 11.82 -28.85 -14.70
CA ASP A 7 12.36 -28.30 -15.96
C ASP A 7 11.46 -27.26 -16.62
N ASP A 8 10.22 -27.09 -16.11
CA ASP A 8 9.19 -26.23 -16.70
C ASP A 8 8.93 -24.96 -15.88
N THR A 9 9.65 -24.78 -14.76
CA THR A 9 9.47 -23.64 -13.85
C THR A 9 9.72 -22.32 -14.56
N GLU A 10 10.68 -22.27 -15.46
CA GLU A 10 10.99 -21.07 -16.24
C GLU A 10 9.93 -20.80 -17.32
N SER A 11 9.39 -21.83 -17.95
CA SER A 11 8.27 -21.73 -18.90
C SER A 11 6.96 -21.31 -18.20
N ILE A 12 6.68 -21.86 -17.02
CA ILE A 12 5.50 -21.50 -16.22
C ILE A 12 5.65 -20.06 -15.69
N ARG A 13 6.84 -19.66 -15.27
CA ARG A 13 7.15 -18.29 -14.83
C ARG A 13 7.03 -17.31 -16.00
N ALA A 14 7.66 -17.59 -17.13
CA ALA A 14 7.59 -16.73 -18.30
C ALA A 14 6.16 -16.64 -18.84
N PHE A 15 5.49 -17.76 -19.04
CA PHE A 15 4.15 -17.79 -19.58
C PHE A 15 3.11 -17.28 -18.58
N GLY A 16 3.10 -17.76 -17.33
CA GLY A 16 2.08 -17.43 -16.35
C GLY A 16 2.19 -15.99 -15.87
N LEU A 17 3.36 -15.57 -15.40
CA LEU A 17 3.55 -14.23 -14.85
C LEU A 17 3.56 -13.14 -15.92
N ASP A 18 4.18 -13.38 -17.08
CA ASP A 18 4.20 -12.41 -18.18
C ASP A 18 2.80 -12.16 -18.73
N VAL A 19 2.03 -13.22 -19.02
CA VAL A 19 0.65 -13.08 -19.51
C VAL A 19 -0.23 -12.35 -18.49
N VAL A 20 -0.16 -12.72 -17.21
CA VAL A 20 -0.92 -12.05 -16.16
C VAL A 20 -0.50 -10.58 -16.04
N THR A 21 0.80 -10.30 -16.09
CA THR A 21 1.31 -8.92 -16.05
C THR A 21 0.77 -8.09 -17.21
N ASP A 22 0.81 -8.60 -18.42
CA ASP A 22 0.30 -7.91 -19.61
C ASP A 22 -1.21 -7.66 -19.51
N VAL A 23 -1.99 -8.64 -19.04
CA VAL A 23 -3.43 -8.48 -18.80
C VAL A 23 -3.71 -7.39 -17.77
N VAL A 24 -2.95 -7.35 -16.65
CA VAL A 24 -3.10 -6.31 -15.61
C VAL A 24 -2.74 -4.94 -16.16
N ILE A 25 -1.68 -4.83 -16.95
CA ILE A 25 -1.27 -3.58 -17.60
C ILE A 25 -2.38 -3.09 -18.55
N ASP A 26 -2.91 -3.95 -19.41
CA ASP A 26 -3.98 -3.59 -20.34
C ASP A 26 -5.27 -3.19 -19.61
N TYR A 27 -5.58 -3.87 -18.51
CA TYR A 27 -6.71 -3.51 -17.65
C TYR A 27 -6.51 -2.13 -17.00
N ALA A 28 -5.34 -1.86 -16.43
CA ALA A 28 -5.02 -0.56 -15.85
C ALA A 28 -5.14 0.57 -16.90
N ARG A 29 -4.60 0.35 -18.10
CA ARG A 29 -4.73 1.29 -19.23
C ARG A 29 -6.18 1.49 -19.67
N ALA A 30 -6.99 0.43 -19.66
CA ALA A 30 -8.42 0.53 -19.98
C ALA A 30 -9.19 1.33 -18.93
N LEU A 31 -8.88 1.16 -17.65
CA LEU A 31 -9.46 1.94 -16.56
C LEU A 31 -9.14 3.43 -16.69
N THR A 32 -7.87 3.78 -16.93
CA THR A 32 -7.47 5.19 -17.08
C THR A 32 -8.11 5.85 -18.28
N ARG A 33 -8.23 5.16 -19.42
CA ARG A 33 -9.00 5.66 -20.58
C ARG A 33 -10.47 5.93 -20.28
N ARG A 34 -11.02 5.32 -19.23
CA ARG A 34 -12.39 5.53 -18.75
C ARG A 34 -12.51 6.55 -17.63
N GLY A 35 -11.41 7.25 -17.31
CA GLY A 35 -11.38 8.33 -16.32
C GLY A 35 -11.01 7.90 -14.90
N VAL A 36 -10.56 6.66 -14.68
CA VAL A 36 -10.01 6.24 -13.40
C VAL A 36 -8.65 6.91 -13.23
N SER A 37 -8.50 7.72 -12.18
CA SER A 37 -7.30 8.50 -11.90
C SER A 37 -6.43 7.95 -10.77
N ILE A 38 -6.92 6.96 -10.03
CA ILE A 38 -6.19 6.32 -8.92
C ILE A 38 -6.30 4.81 -9.09
N ILE A 39 -5.17 4.12 -9.08
CA ILE A 39 -5.11 2.66 -9.16
C ILE A 39 -4.32 2.15 -7.95
N VAL A 40 -4.90 1.17 -7.25
CA VAL A 40 -4.24 0.45 -6.17
C VAL A 40 -3.62 -0.82 -6.74
N ASN A 41 -2.31 -1.01 -6.54
CA ASN A 41 -1.59 -2.23 -6.87
C ASN A 41 -1.11 -2.90 -5.59
N CYS A 42 -1.47 -4.17 -5.39
CA CYS A 42 -1.17 -4.92 -4.18
C CYS A 42 0.12 -5.72 -4.33
N HIS A 43 1.06 -5.54 -3.41
CA HIS A 43 2.34 -6.25 -3.34
C HIS A 43 2.40 -7.19 -2.13
N ASP A 44 1.33 -7.92 -1.85
CA ASP A 44 1.12 -8.67 -0.60
C ASP A 44 2.14 -9.79 -0.36
N TYR A 45 2.76 -10.33 -1.41
CA TYR A 45 3.83 -11.32 -1.28
C TYR A 45 5.21 -10.72 -0.95
N GLY A 46 5.35 -9.41 -1.04
CA GLY A 46 6.59 -8.68 -0.77
C GLY A 46 6.84 -8.45 0.71
N ASN A 47 6.83 -9.51 1.51
CA ASN A 47 7.02 -9.43 2.95
C ASN A 47 7.80 -10.64 3.51
N ARG A 48 8.38 -10.46 4.70
CA ARG A 48 9.23 -11.44 5.38
C ARG A 48 8.47 -12.65 5.92
N SER A 49 7.16 -12.55 6.06
CA SER A 49 6.32 -13.64 6.59
C SER A 49 6.06 -14.71 5.53
N ILE A 50 6.15 -14.37 4.25
CA ILE A 50 5.83 -15.27 3.13
C ILE A 50 7.10 -15.82 2.47
N MET A 51 8.04 -14.95 2.07
CA MET A 51 9.25 -15.37 1.38
C MET A 51 10.41 -14.41 1.62
N SER A 52 11.65 -14.80 1.25
CA SER A 52 12.78 -13.89 1.30
C SER A 52 12.67 -12.79 0.23
N GLU A 53 13.25 -11.62 0.50
CA GLU A 53 13.31 -10.51 -0.45
C GLU A 53 13.92 -10.92 -1.78
N LYS A 54 15.04 -11.68 -1.74
CA LYS A 54 15.71 -12.20 -2.94
C LYS A 54 14.77 -13.05 -3.79
N LEU A 55 13.98 -13.93 -3.15
CA LEU A 55 13.03 -14.79 -3.86
C LEU A 55 11.89 -13.96 -4.45
N TRP A 56 11.32 -13.05 -3.67
CA TRP A 56 10.26 -12.15 -4.11
C TRP A 56 10.70 -11.31 -5.31
N MET A 57 11.83 -10.61 -5.19
CA MET A 57 12.39 -9.80 -6.27
C MET A 57 12.73 -10.63 -7.51
N GLY A 58 13.28 -11.83 -7.29
CA GLY A 58 13.58 -12.76 -8.40
C GLY A 58 12.35 -13.28 -9.13
N LEU A 59 11.21 -13.42 -8.44
CA LEU A 59 9.96 -13.92 -9.03
C LEU A 59 9.09 -12.78 -9.59
N GLN A 60 8.95 -11.69 -8.87
CA GLN A 60 7.94 -10.66 -9.14
C GLN A 60 8.51 -9.27 -9.43
N GLY A 61 9.77 -8.98 -9.06
CA GLY A 61 10.32 -7.64 -9.12
C GLY A 61 10.16 -6.95 -10.48
N ASP A 62 10.52 -7.62 -11.56
CA ASP A 62 10.39 -7.07 -12.92
C ASP A 62 8.93 -6.90 -13.35
N HIS A 63 8.04 -7.83 -12.99
CA HIS A 63 6.62 -7.76 -13.27
C HIS A 63 5.96 -6.58 -12.55
N LEU A 64 6.27 -6.41 -11.25
CA LEU A 64 5.77 -5.29 -10.46
C LEU A 64 6.26 -3.95 -10.98
N ARG A 65 7.53 -3.87 -11.35
CA ARG A 65 8.11 -2.66 -11.98
C ARG A 65 7.40 -2.31 -13.29
N ARG A 66 7.17 -3.30 -14.17
CA ARG A 66 6.45 -3.12 -15.43
C ARG A 66 5.01 -2.63 -15.20
N MET A 67 4.28 -3.23 -14.26
CA MET A 67 2.92 -2.82 -13.91
C MET A 67 2.89 -1.40 -13.36
N ASN A 68 3.76 -1.07 -12.39
CA ASN A 68 3.82 0.25 -11.80
C ASN A 68 4.16 1.33 -12.85
N ALA A 69 5.16 1.07 -13.69
CA ALA A 69 5.53 1.98 -14.79
C ALA A 69 4.37 2.22 -15.74
N ALA A 70 3.67 1.17 -16.16
CA ALA A 70 2.53 1.28 -17.07
C ALA A 70 1.36 2.05 -16.48
N ILE A 71 1.08 1.91 -15.19
CA ILE A 71 0.06 2.69 -14.47
C ILE A 71 0.43 4.18 -14.48
N LYS A 72 1.69 4.49 -14.20
CA LYS A 72 2.20 5.87 -14.21
C LYS A 72 2.18 6.48 -15.60
N GLU A 73 2.62 5.75 -16.62
CA GLU A 73 2.60 6.18 -18.03
C GLU A 73 1.17 6.46 -18.51
N ALA A 74 0.19 5.71 -18.01
CA ALA A 74 -1.22 5.94 -18.30
C ALA A 74 -1.79 7.19 -17.59
N GLY A 75 -1.03 7.85 -16.72
CA GLY A 75 -1.39 9.09 -16.04
C GLY A 75 -2.18 8.89 -14.73
N ALA A 76 -2.24 7.68 -14.19
CA ALA A 76 -2.89 7.44 -12.90
C ALA A 76 -1.94 7.67 -11.71
N THR A 77 -2.52 8.05 -10.58
CA THR A 77 -1.87 8.00 -9.27
C THR A 77 -1.79 6.55 -8.82
N LEU A 78 -0.59 6.08 -8.51
CA LEU A 78 -0.37 4.72 -8.04
C LEU A 78 -0.33 4.66 -6.51
N VAL A 79 -1.28 3.94 -5.93
CA VAL A 79 -1.25 3.52 -4.53
C VAL A 79 -0.68 2.11 -4.47
N LEU A 80 0.44 1.94 -3.81
CA LEU A 80 0.99 0.63 -3.54
C LEU A 80 0.52 0.16 -2.16
N HIS A 81 -0.12 -1.00 -2.12
CA HIS A 81 -0.62 -1.62 -0.89
C HIS A 81 0.20 -2.87 -0.54
N ASN A 82 0.52 -3.03 0.75
CA ASN A 82 1.06 -4.26 1.30
C ASN A 82 0.35 -4.60 2.62
N CYS A 83 -0.34 -5.74 2.66
CA CYS A 83 -1.18 -6.20 3.77
C CYS A 83 -0.42 -6.81 4.95
N ASP A 84 0.90 -6.86 4.94
CA ASP A 84 1.67 -7.56 5.97
C ASP A 84 2.38 -6.62 6.95
N ALA A 85 2.71 -7.18 8.12
CA ALA A 85 3.42 -6.49 9.19
C ALA A 85 4.92 -6.27 8.90
N ASN A 86 5.51 -6.99 7.95
CA ASN A 86 6.95 -6.95 7.67
C ASN A 86 7.25 -6.78 6.17
N PRO A 87 6.73 -5.73 5.51
CA PRO A 87 6.94 -5.51 4.08
C PRO A 87 8.40 -5.20 3.77
N TYR A 88 8.84 -5.57 2.57
CA TYR A 88 10.12 -5.13 1.99
C TYR A 88 9.98 -3.71 1.42
N ILE A 89 9.77 -2.76 2.33
CA ILE A 89 9.46 -1.37 1.95
C ILE A 89 10.60 -0.71 1.20
N ASP A 90 11.86 -0.94 1.61
CA ASP A 90 13.01 -0.35 0.94
C ASP A 90 13.10 -0.86 -0.52
N ALA A 91 12.92 -2.16 -0.77
CA ALA A 91 12.89 -2.70 -2.12
C ALA A 91 11.69 -2.19 -2.95
N ALA A 92 10.53 -1.99 -2.32
CA ALA A 92 9.38 -1.39 -2.99
C ALA A 92 9.68 0.02 -3.49
N PHE A 93 10.41 0.82 -2.71
CA PHE A 93 10.80 2.19 -3.07
C PHE A 93 12.01 2.25 -4.00
N ASP A 94 13.05 1.44 -3.76
CA ASP A 94 14.35 1.57 -4.41
C ASP A 94 14.43 0.75 -5.69
N ASP A 95 13.89 -0.47 -5.67
CA ASP A 95 14.04 -1.44 -6.76
C ASP A 95 12.81 -1.50 -7.68
N ILE A 96 11.59 -1.43 -7.13
CA ILE A 96 10.36 -1.47 -7.92
C ILE A 96 9.97 -0.05 -8.37
N GLY A 97 9.86 0.89 -7.43
CA GLY A 97 9.63 2.30 -7.71
C GLY A 97 8.25 2.66 -8.29
N TYR A 98 8.16 3.86 -8.83
CA TYR A 98 7.00 4.46 -9.52
C TYR A 98 5.76 4.72 -8.65
N LEU A 99 5.80 4.52 -7.35
CA LEU A 99 4.65 4.73 -6.46
C LEU A 99 4.50 6.20 -6.04
N ASP A 100 3.25 6.65 -5.88
CA ASP A 100 2.90 7.98 -5.36
C ASP A 100 2.43 7.92 -3.90
N VAL A 101 1.75 6.84 -3.57
CA VAL A 101 1.17 6.60 -2.23
C VAL A 101 1.58 5.21 -1.78
N TYR A 102 2.00 5.09 -0.53
CA TYR A 102 2.30 3.80 0.09
C TYR A 102 1.38 3.53 1.27
N GLN A 103 0.68 2.41 1.22
CA GLN A 103 -0.19 1.91 2.29
C GLN A 103 0.37 0.59 2.83
N CYS A 104 0.75 0.56 4.11
CA CYS A 104 1.22 -0.67 4.77
C CYS A 104 0.36 -1.02 5.98
N ALA A 105 0.25 -2.31 6.25
CA ALA A 105 -0.60 -2.83 7.33
C ALA A 105 -0.06 -2.50 8.73
N ALA A 106 1.24 -2.38 8.88
CA ALA A 106 1.88 -2.10 10.16
C ALA A 106 3.15 -1.27 9.98
N LEU A 107 3.65 -0.73 11.08
CA LEU A 107 4.93 -0.03 11.12
C LEU A 107 6.05 -0.94 10.62
N PRO A 108 6.81 -0.53 9.59
CA PRO A 108 7.92 -1.34 9.09
C PRO A 108 8.97 -1.60 10.17
N ALA A 109 9.55 -2.80 10.15
CA ALA A 109 10.59 -3.19 11.12
C ALA A 109 11.85 -2.28 11.10
N SER A 110 12.01 -1.48 10.06
CA SER A 110 13.08 -0.47 9.92
C SER A 110 12.78 0.85 10.63
N CYS A 111 11.61 0.98 11.28
CA CYS A 111 11.17 2.18 12.00
C CYS A 111 10.72 1.79 13.42
N GLU A 112 11.06 2.61 14.40
CA GLU A 112 10.66 2.40 15.79
C GLU A 112 9.30 3.07 16.08
N THR A 113 9.00 4.16 15.38
CA THR A 113 7.78 4.95 15.53
C THR A 113 7.21 5.37 14.19
N TRP A 114 5.94 5.78 14.18
CA TRP A 114 5.32 6.37 12.99
C TRP A 114 5.98 7.71 12.60
N ALA A 115 6.54 8.44 13.55
CA ALA A 115 7.33 9.63 13.25
C ALA A 115 8.62 9.29 12.48
N ASP A 116 9.32 8.21 12.85
CA ASP A 116 10.48 7.72 12.11
C ASP A 116 10.09 7.27 10.71
N TYR A 117 8.94 6.60 10.59
CA TYR A 117 8.37 6.19 9.30
C TYR A 117 8.11 7.41 8.40
N LYS A 118 7.49 8.46 8.97
CA LYS A 118 7.27 9.72 8.25
C LYS A 118 8.58 10.38 7.85
N GLN A 119 9.55 10.43 8.74
CA GLN A 119 10.86 11.02 8.45
C GLN A 119 11.59 10.27 7.33
N LYS A 120 11.56 8.93 7.35
CA LYS A 120 12.29 8.10 6.40
C LYS A 120 11.64 8.07 5.01
N TYR A 121 10.32 7.99 4.93
CA TYR A 121 9.63 7.73 3.67
C TYR A 121 8.72 8.86 3.18
N GLY A 122 8.34 9.79 4.06
CA GLY A 122 7.35 10.82 3.75
C GLY A 122 7.75 11.85 2.70
N SER A 123 9.05 11.96 2.38
CA SER A 123 9.53 12.78 1.25
C SER A 123 9.47 12.01 -0.10
N ARG A 124 9.26 10.70 -0.07
CA ARG A 124 9.31 9.80 -1.23
C ARG A 124 7.93 9.44 -1.75
N ALA A 125 6.94 9.37 -0.86
CA ALA A 125 5.57 9.11 -1.21
C ALA A 125 4.61 9.69 -0.15
N VAL A 126 3.34 9.81 -0.52
CA VAL A 126 2.26 10.03 0.44
C VAL A 126 2.08 8.76 1.26
N LEU A 127 2.07 8.88 2.58
CA LEU A 127 1.86 7.77 3.50
C LEU A 127 0.37 7.62 3.80
N PHE A 128 -0.16 6.40 3.69
CA PHE A 128 -1.57 6.13 3.87
C PHE A 128 -1.78 5.03 4.90
N GLY A 129 -2.66 5.26 5.85
CA GLY A 129 -3.11 4.25 6.80
C GLY A 129 -3.01 4.66 8.26
N GLU A 130 -2.34 3.79 9.03
CA GLU A 130 -2.09 3.74 10.46
C GLU A 130 -3.20 3.10 11.31
N TRP A 131 -4.47 3.12 10.88
CA TRP A 131 -5.52 2.44 11.60
C TRP A 131 -5.54 0.94 11.29
N TRP A 132 -5.19 0.11 12.26
CA TRP A 132 -5.34 -1.34 12.14
C TRP A 132 -6.83 -1.71 12.08
N PRO A 133 -7.31 -2.42 11.03
CA PRO A 133 -8.74 -2.67 10.84
C PRO A 133 -9.46 -3.34 12.01
N PRO A 134 -8.90 -4.38 12.70
CA PRO A 134 -9.52 -4.95 13.88
C PRO A 134 -9.74 -3.94 15.02
N ASP A 135 -8.76 -3.06 15.27
CA ASP A 135 -8.90 -2.02 16.30
C ASP A 135 -10.04 -1.06 15.94
N LEU A 136 -10.10 -0.68 14.67
CA LEU A 136 -11.13 0.21 14.15
C LEU A 136 -12.54 -0.37 14.29
N ALA A 137 -12.66 -1.70 14.29
CA ALA A 137 -13.92 -2.40 14.56
C ALA A 137 -14.25 -2.54 16.05
N ALA A 138 -13.23 -2.52 16.92
CA ALA A 138 -13.36 -2.86 18.34
C ALA A 138 -13.62 -1.65 19.25
N VAL A 139 -13.20 -0.44 18.83
CA VAL A 139 -13.31 0.79 19.65
C VAL A 139 -14.55 1.60 19.27
N GLY A 140 -14.87 2.62 20.09
CA GLY A 140 -15.98 3.55 19.83
C GLY A 140 -15.54 4.80 19.08
N TYR A 141 -16.53 5.59 18.62
CA TYR A 141 -16.35 6.83 17.87
C TYR A 141 -15.35 7.81 18.51
N ASP A 142 -15.50 8.07 19.82
CA ASP A 142 -14.67 9.05 20.54
C ASP A 142 -13.19 8.60 20.58
N GLU A 143 -12.95 7.31 20.73
CA GLU A 143 -11.60 6.74 20.72
C GLU A 143 -10.99 6.82 19.32
N VAL A 144 -11.77 6.53 18.26
CA VAL A 144 -11.31 6.71 16.88
C VAL A 144 -10.95 8.17 16.64
N LEU A 145 -11.78 9.10 17.09
CA LEU A 145 -11.53 10.54 16.92
C LEU A 145 -10.24 10.98 17.64
N ALA A 146 -10.05 10.55 18.89
CA ALA A 146 -8.90 10.92 19.72
C ALA A 146 -7.59 10.36 19.16
N ARG A 147 -7.56 9.06 18.81
CA ARG A 147 -6.38 8.43 18.23
C ARG A 147 -6.06 8.98 16.83
N SER A 148 -7.08 9.24 16.01
CA SER A 148 -6.90 9.86 14.69
C SER A 148 -6.32 11.27 14.79
N ARG A 149 -6.70 12.05 15.80
CA ARG A 149 -6.09 13.35 16.05
C ARG A 149 -4.59 13.21 16.27
N LYS A 150 -4.18 12.28 17.14
CA LYS A 150 -2.75 12.04 17.41
C LYS A 150 -2.00 11.58 16.14
N MET A 151 -2.58 10.68 15.34
CA MET A 151 -2.01 10.24 14.08
C MET A 151 -1.77 11.41 13.12
N ILE A 152 -2.73 12.32 13.02
CA ILE A 152 -2.60 13.52 12.19
C ILE A 152 -1.49 14.44 12.73
N GLU A 153 -1.44 14.66 14.06
CA GLU A 153 -0.37 15.45 14.70
C GLU A 153 1.03 14.86 14.42
N ASP A 154 1.18 13.53 14.45
CA ASP A 154 2.45 12.84 14.24
C ASP A 154 2.86 12.78 12.76
N LEU A 155 1.91 12.63 11.82
CA LEU A 155 2.19 12.25 10.43
C LEU A 155 1.87 13.33 9.39
N ALA A 156 0.97 14.27 9.69
CA ALA A 156 0.52 15.23 8.70
C ALA A 156 1.45 16.45 8.53
N GLY A 157 2.44 16.61 9.39
CA GLY A 157 3.41 17.71 9.29
C GLY A 157 4.08 17.78 7.91
N GLY A 158 3.99 18.94 7.25
CA GLY A 158 4.51 19.13 5.89
C GLY A 158 3.68 18.50 4.77
N GLY A 159 2.51 17.94 5.06
CA GLY A 159 1.66 17.25 4.08
C GLY A 159 2.05 15.78 3.84
N GLY A 160 1.48 15.17 2.81
CA GLY A 160 1.82 13.80 2.40
C GLY A 160 1.36 12.70 3.37
N PHE A 161 0.19 12.87 3.99
CA PHE A 161 -0.45 11.85 4.80
C PHE A 161 -1.94 11.71 4.46
N ILE A 162 -2.42 10.49 4.37
CA ILE A 162 -3.83 10.13 4.21
C ILE A 162 -4.25 9.30 5.43
N LEU A 163 -5.15 9.85 6.25
CA LEU A 163 -5.73 9.11 7.38
C LEU A 163 -6.70 8.05 6.86
N GLY A 164 -6.52 6.82 7.27
CA GLY A 164 -7.40 5.73 6.90
C GLY A 164 -7.00 4.40 7.54
N PRO A 165 -7.71 3.32 7.25
CA PRO A 165 -7.28 1.99 7.65
C PRO A 165 -6.02 1.55 6.89
N THR A 166 -5.21 0.71 7.50
CA THR A 166 -4.00 0.13 6.87
C THR A 166 -4.31 -0.97 5.86
N CYS A 167 -5.56 -1.41 5.79
CA CYS A 167 -6.11 -2.37 4.84
C CYS A 167 -7.59 -2.04 4.60
N GLU A 168 -8.38 -2.98 4.13
CA GLU A 168 -9.82 -2.82 3.93
C GLU A 168 -10.55 -2.49 5.26
N TYR A 169 -11.55 -1.61 5.20
CA TYR A 169 -12.42 -1.37 6.34
C TYR A 169 -13.17 -2.66 6.69
N PRO A 170 -13.23 -3.07 7.98
CA PRO A 170 -13.87 -4.32 8.36
C PRO A 170 -15.36 -4.32 7.95
N SER A 171 -15.81 -5.37 7.26
CA SER A 171 -17.21 -5.48 6.79
C SER A 171 -18.24 -5.47 7.91
N HIS A 172 -17.83 -5.86 9.14
CA HIS A 172 -18.63 -5.84 10.37
C HIS A 172 -18.33 -4.62 11.26
N GLY A 173 -17.42 -3.74 10.83
CA GLY A 173 -17.04 -2.55 11.58
C GLY A 173 -18.19 -1.53 11.65
N PRO A 174 -18.34 -0.83 12.80
CA PRO A 174 -19.38 0.17 12.97
C PRO A 174 -19.19 1.33 11.98
N ILE A 175 -20.18 1.61 11.15
CA ILE A 175 -20.11 2.70 10.16
C ILE A 175 -19.82 4.07 10.81
N ILE A 176 -20.18 4.23 12.08
CA ILE A 176 -19.92 5.45 12.84
C ILE A 176 -18.40 5.68 13.02
N ASN A 177 -17.59 4.61 13.06
CA ASN A 177 -16.15 4.72 13.16
C ASN A 177 -15.52 5.19 11.84
N ALA A 178 -16.07 4.75 10.69
CA ALA A 178 -15.68 5.33 9.40
C ALA A 178 -16.00 6.84 9.36
N LYS A 179 -17.15 7.24 9.92
CA LYS A 179 -17.49 8.66 10.06
C LYS A 179 -16.49 9.39 10.96
N ALA A 180 -16.02 8.78 12.06
CA ALA A 180 -15.05 9.39 12.97
C ALA A 180 -13.71 9.69 12.25
N LEU A 181 -13.27 8.84 11.33
CA LEU A 181 -12.08 9.11 10.49
C LEU A 181 -12.28 10.37 9.62
N VAL A 182 -13.44 10.48 9.00
CA VAL A 182 -13.79 11.67 8.19
C VAL A 182 -13.85 12.92 9.04
N ASP A 183 -14.50 12.84 10.21
CA ASP A 183 -14.61 13.97 11.13
C ASP A 183 -13.23 14.38 11.65
N ALA A 184 -12.37 13.44 12.03
CA ALA A 184 -11.00 13.72 12.45
C ALA A 184 -10.20 14.43 11.35
N SER A 185 -10.29 13.94 10.11
CA SER A 185 -9.62 14.58 8.96
C SER A 185 -10.09 16.01 8.75
N ARG A 186 -11.39 16.29 8.91
CA ARG A 186 -11.95 17.64 8.77
C ARG A 186 -11.57 18.56 9.91
N MET A 187 -11.51 18.04 11.13
CA MET A 187 -11.25 18.85 12.33
C MET A 187 -9.77 19.14 12.53
N TYR A 188 -8.90 18.19 12.21
CA TYR A 188 -7.48 18.24 12.54
C TYR A 188 -6.54 18.19 11.34
N GLY A 189 -7.03 17.78 10.16
CA GLY A 189 -6.22 17.53 8.95
C GLY A 189 -6.06 18.76 8.04
N THR A 190 -6.24 19.97 8.54
CA THR A 190 -6.01 21.19 7.77
C THR A 190 -4.52 21.52 7.72
N TYR A 191 -3.97 21.54 6.51
CA TYR A 191 -2.61 22.02 6.30
C TYR A 191 -2.58 23.55 6.22
N PRO A 192 -1.57 24.21 6.81
CA PRO A 192 -1.35 25.63 6.55
C PRO A 192 -1.12 25.84 5.05
N ARG A 193 -1.82 26.80 4.49
CA ARG A 193 -1.66 27.21 3.08
C ARG A 193 -0.37 28.00 2.90
#